data_fe8e4a8a4e88aa689150a8a6e60aa335
#
_entry.id   fe8e4a8a4e88aa689150a8a6e60aa335
#
_cell.length_a   1.000
_cell.length_b   1.000
_cell.length_c   1.000
_cell.angle_alpha   90.00
_cell.angle_beta   90.00
_cell.angle_gamma   90.00
#
_symmetry.space_group_name_H-M   'P 1'
#
loop_
_entity.id
_entity.type
_entity.pdbx_description
1 polymer ?
#
loop_
_entity_poly.entity_id
_entity_poly.type
_entity_poly.pdbx_seq_one_letter_code
_entity_poly.pdbx_strand_id
1 'polypeptide(L)'
;LEEARAVAKEHNVEYQEIHEKGDILNLFFEEFVEDKLIQPTFLMDHPVEISPLTKRKPDKPDYTERFELFICGHEYANAYSELNDPIDQRERFKRQDELRASGDEEANMIDEDFMLALEYGMAPTGGMGMGIDRLVMLFTDASTIRDILLFPTMKPINTGNEE
;
A
#
# COMPACT_ATOMS: atom_id res chain seq x y z
N LEU A 1 12.94 3.55 -17.03
CA LEU A 1 11.81 4.46 -16.81
C LEU A 1 11.14 4.84 -18.12
N GLU A 2 11.86 5.32 -19.14
CA GLU A 2 11.28 5.74 -20.42
C GLU A 2 10.50 4.63 -21.13
N GLU A 3 11.00 3.41 -21.09
CA GLU A 3 10.31 2.24 -21.63
C GLU A 3 9.00 1.95 -20.86
N ALA A 4 9.02 2.02 -19.53
CA ALA A 4 7.82 1.85 -18.71
C ALA A 4 6.75 2.92 -19.03
N ARG A 5 7.17 4.18 -19.18
CA ARG A 5 6.28 5.29 -19.60
C ARG A 5 5.71 5.10 -21.01
N ALA A 6 6.50 4.55 -21.93
CA ALA A 6 6.05 4.27 -23.28
C ALA A 6 4.96 3.18 -23.29
N VAL A 7 5.18 2.10 -22.53
CA VAL A 7 4.20 1.02 -22.36
C VAL A 7 2.93 1.51 -21.67
N ALA A 8 3.05 2.36 -20.64
CA ALA A 8 1.89 2.94 -19.97
C ALA A 8 1.01 3.75 -20.94
N LYS A 9 1.63 4.57 -21.80
CA LYS A 9 0.90 5.30 -22.85
C LYS A 9 0.23 4.39 -23.86
N GLU A 10 0.90 3.31 -24.28
CA GLU A 10 0.36 2.33 -25.22
C GLU A 10 -0.90 1.65 -24.67
N HIS A 11 -0.92 1.38 -23.36
CA HIS A 11 -2.04 0.72 -22.67
C HIS A 11 -3.03 1.67 -22.02
N ASN A 12 -2.88 2.99 -22.19
CA ASN A 12 -3.71 4.04 -21.58
C ASN A 12 -3.72 4.01 -20.04
N VAL A 13 -2.62 3.60 -19.42
CA VAL A 13 -2.42 3.70 -17.98
C VAL A 13 -1.97 5.11 -17.65
N GLU A 14 -2.76 5.82 -16.85
CA GLU A 14 -2.45 7.19 -16.43
C GLU A 14 -1.34 7.18 -15.38
N TYR A 15 -0.35 8.03 -15.51
CA TYR A 15 0.73 8.21 -14.54
C TYR A 15 1.14 9.67 -14.42
N GLN A 16 1.76 10.03 -13.31
CA GLN A 16 2.33 11.36 -13.08
C GLN A 16 3.81 11.39 -13.45
N GLU A 17 4.36 12.59 -13.77
CA GLU A 17 5.77 12.73 -14.13
C GLU A 17 6.74 12.32 -13.01
N ILE A 18 6.29 12.42 -11.75
CA ILE A 18 7.05 12.04 -10.56
C ILE A 18 7.13 10.52 -10.37
N HIS A 19 6.24 9.74 -11.02
CA HIS A 19 6.24 8.29 -10.90
C HIS A 19 7.49 7.68 -11.52
N GLU A 20 8.11 6.78 -10.77
CA GLU A 20 9.23 5.97 -11.18
C GLU A 20 8.75 4.64 -11.77
N LYS A 21 9.70 3.76 -12.07
CA LYS A 21 9.39 2.48 -12.72
C LYS A 21 8.49 1.57 -11.87
N GLY A 22 8.76 1.53 -10.56
CA GLY A 22 8.00 0.70 -9.62
C GLY A 22 6.56 1.20 -9.43
N ASP A 23 6.36 2.53 -9.37
CA ASP A 23 5.03 3.14 -9.32
C ASP A 23 4.21 2.76 -10.57
N ILE A 24 4.82 2.88 -11.75
CA ILE A 24 4.16 2.53 -13.02
C ILE A 24 3.81 1.03 -13.05
N LEU A 25 4.70 0.15 -12.58
CA LEU A 25 4.43 -1.27 -12.50
C LEU A 25 3.22 -1.56 -11.59
N ASN A 26 3.09 -0.85 -10.47
CA ASN A 26 1.96 -0.97 -9.57
C ASN A 26 0.64 -0.54 -10.23
N LEU A 27 0.65 0.59 -10.95
CA LEU A 27 -0.53 1.04 -11.71
C LEU A 27 -1.00 -0.02 -12.72
N PHE A 28 -0.09 -0.73 -13.38
CA PHE A 28 -0.44 -1.86 -14.25
C PHE A 28 -1.05 -3.04 -13.47
N PHE A 29 -0.52 -3.34 -12.29
CA PHE A 29 -1.08 -4.38 -11.45
C PHE A 29 -2.51 -4.03 -11.03
N GLU A 30 -2.76 -2.83 -10.53
CA GLU A 30 -4.08 -2.35 -10.11
C GLU A 30 -5.08 -2.39 -11.28
N GLU A 31 -4.71 -1.89 -12.45
CA GLU A 31 -5.61 -1.79 -13.60
C GLU A 31 -5.92 -3.15 -14.25
N PHE A 32 -4.95 -4.07 -14.31
CA PHE A 32 -5.10 -5.27 -15.15
C PHE A 32 -5.11 -6.58 -14.40
N VAL A 33 -4.71 -6.63 -13.14
CA VAL A 33 -4.44 -7.89 -12.43
C VAL A 33 -5.23 -8.03 -11.14
N GLU A 34 -5.33 -7.00 -10.32
CA GLU A 34 -5.87 -7.07 -8.97
C GLU A 34 -7.26 -7.70 -8.93
N ASP A 35 -8.21 -7.18 -9.70
CA ASP A 35 -9.59 -7.67 -9.79
C ASP A 35 -9.70 -9.13 -10.27
N LYS A 36 -8.64 -9.68 -10.88
CA LYS A 36 -8.59 -11.06 -11.38
C LYS A 36 -8.09 -12.07 -10.36
N LEU A 37 -7.60 -11.62 -9.22
CA LEU A 37 -7.08 -12.45 -8.15
C LEU A 37 -8.21 -13.03 -7.28
N ILE A 38 -9.01 -13.91 -7.85
CA ILE A 38 -10.19 -14.50 -7.18
C ILE A 38 -9.77 -15.53 -6.13
N GLN A 39 -8.85 -16.42 -6.47
CA GLN A 39 -8.34 -17.42 -5.53
C GLN A 39 -7.31 -16.79 -4.57
N PRO A 40 -7.16 -17.31 -3.34
CA PRO A 40 -6.14 -16.84 -2.42
C PRO A 40 -4.76 -16.81 -3.08
N THR A 41 -4.21 -15.61 -3.24
CA THR A 41 -2.96 -15.38 -3.97
C THR A 41 -2.05 -14.48 -3.15
N PHE A 42 -0.80 -14.90 -2.96
CA PHE A 42 0.24 -14.04 -2.40
C PHE A 42 0.97 -13.32 -3.54
N LEU A 43 0.82 -12.01 -3.60
CA LEU A 43 1.66 -11.14 -4.43
C LEU A 43 2.93 -10.83 -3.66
N MET A 44 4.08 -11.17 -4.23
CA MET A 44 5.39 -11.04 -3.57
C MET A 44 6.31 -10.10 -4.36
N ASP A 45 7.39 -9.68 -3.72
CA ASP A 45 8.44 -8.89 -4.37
C ASP A 45 7.93 -7.54 -4.90
N HIS A 46 7.31 -6.75 -4.02
CA HIS A 46 6.86 -5.40 -4.37
C HIS A 46 8.03 -4.46 -4.68
N PRO A 47 7.88 -3.53 -5.64
CA PRO A 47 8.87 -2.49 -5.89
C PRO A 47 9.20 -1.65 -4.67
N VAL A 48 10.42 -1.17 -4.62
CA VAL A 48 10.92 -0.30 -3.54
C VAL A 48 10.14 1.01 -3.48
N GLU A 49 9.79 1.57 -4.63
CA GLU A 49 9.13 2.86 -4.78
C GLU A 49 7.79 2.92 -4.02
N ILE A 50 7.03 1.81 -4.03
CA ILE A 50 5.73 1.69 -3.37
C ILE A 50 5.80 1.02 -1.98
N SER A 51 7.00 0.84 -1.43
CA SER A 51 7.21 0.10 -0.18
C SER A 51 8.14 0.85 0.78
N PRO A 52 7.74 2.06 1.26
CA PRO A 52 8.65 2.98 1.95
C PRO A 52 9.15 2.50 3.32
N LEU A 53 8.48 1.53 3.95
CA LEU A 53 8.81 1.01 5.28
C LEU A 53 9.42 -0.39 5.25
N THR A 54 9.68 -0.92 4.05
CA THR A 54 10.04 -2.32 3.85
C THR A 54 11.50 -2.51 3.48
N LYS A 55 12.12 -3.53 4.05
CA LYS A 55 13.50 -3.91 3.76
C LYS A 55 13.67 -4.39 2.33
N ARG A 56 14.74 -3.95 1.66
CA ARG A 56 15.12 -4.41 0.32
C ARG A 56 15.53 -5.88 0.34
N LYS A 57 15.24 -6.59 -0.73
CA LYS A 57 15.78 -7.94 -0.94
C LYS A 57 17.28 -7.84 -1.21
N PRO A 58 18.13 -8.64 -0.53
CA PRO A 58 19.58 -8.59 -0.74
C PRO A 58 20.02 -8.98 -2.15
N ASP A 59 19.30 -9.89 -2.78
CA ASP A 59 19.59 -10.43 -4.12
C ASP A 59 18.92 -9.63 -5.25
N LYS A 60 17.91 -8.80 -4.92
CA LYS A 60 17.14 -7.99 -5.86
C LYS A 60 16.80 -6.63 -5.25
N PRO A 61 17.73 -5.69 -5.16
CA PRO A 61 17.58 -4.45 -4.39
C PRO A 61 16.50 -3.48 -4.92
N ASP A 62 16.00 -3.68 -6.14
CA ASP A 62 14.85 -2.93 -6.69
C ASP A 62 13.51 -3.43 -6.13
N TYR A 63 13.52 -4.55 -5.41
CA TYR A 63 12.34 -5.16 -4.79
C TYR A 63 12.52 -5.30 -3.28
N THR A 64 11.39 -5.46 -2.59
CA THR A 64 11.33 -5.55 -1.14
C THR A 64 10.92 -6.94 -0.65
N GLU A 65 11.24 -7.24 0.60
CA GLU A 65 10.76 -8.43 1.32
C GLU A 65 9.33 -8.19 1.82
N ARG A 66 8.37 -8.09 0.88
CA ARG A 66 6.95 -7.80 1.13
C ARG A 66 6.07 -8.79 0.39
N PHE A 67 4.96 -9.13 1.00
CA PHE A 67 3.86 -9.77 0.31
C PHE A 67 2.52 -9.15 0.71
N GLU A 68 1.57 -9.24 -0.19
CA GLU A 68 0.16 -8.98 0.06
C GLU A 68 -0.66 -10.22 -0.26
N LEU A 69 -1.69 -10.48 0.54
CA LEU A 69 -2.64 -11.57 0.32
C LEU A 69 -3.91 -11.00 -0.33
N PHE A 70 -4.19 -11.43 -1.53
CA PHE A 70 -5.44 -11.13 -2.25
C PHE A 70 -6.39 -12.32 -2.25
N ILE A 71 -7.68 -12.04 -2.05
CA ILE A 71 -8.77 -13.02 -2.17
C ILE A 71 -9.97 -12.29 -2.75
N CYS A 72 -10.59 -12.86 -3.80
CA CYS A 72 -11.75 -12.27 -4.47
C CYS A 72 -11.53 -10.82 -4.95
N GLY A 73 -10.33 -10.50 -5.46
CA GLY A 73 -9.98 -9.17 -5.96
C GLY A 73 -9.74 -8.12 -4.87
N HIS A 74 -9.56 -8.52 -3.62
CA HIS A 74 -9.33 -7.59 -2.50
C HIS A 74 -8.11 -8.00 -1.67
N GLU A 75 -7.36 -7.03 -1.20
CA GLU A 75 -6.27 -7.22 -0.24
C GLU A 75 -6.84 -7.59 1.15
N TYR A 76 -6.33 -8.67 1.73
CA TYR A 76 -6.68 -9.14 3.06
C TYR A 76 -5.55 -8.97 4.08
N ALA A 77 -4.32 -9.08 3.65
CA ALA A 77 -3.16 -8.88 4.50
C ALA A 77 -1.99 -8.31 3.71
N ASN A 78 -1.16 -7.54 4.43
CA ASN A 78 0.08 -6.96 3.95
C ASN A 78 1.15 -7.22 5.01
N ALA A 79 2.26 -7.82 4.62
CA ALA A 79 3.32 -8.19 5.55
C ALA A 79 4.70 -8.02 4.92
N TYR A 80 5.66 -7.62 5.74
CA TYR A 80 7.01 -7.37 5.27
C TYR A 80 8.06 -7.46 6.38
N SER A 81 9.31 -7.62 5.95
CA SER A 81 10.46 -7.36 6.80
C SER A 81 10.61 -5.86 7.00
N GLU A 82 10.57 -5.42 8.26
CA GLU A 82 10.66 -4.00 8.61
C GLU A 82 12.01 -3.42 8.16
N LEU A 83 11.98 -2.22 7.58
CA LEU A 83 13.20 -1.49 7.26
C LEU A 83 13.82 -0.98 8.57
N ASN A 84 14.93 -1.57 8.95
CA ASN A 84 15.63 -1.27 10.20
C ASN A 84 16.96 -0.52 10.01
N ASP A 85 17.19 0.02 8.80
CA ASP A 85 18.32 0.91 8.49
C ASP A 85 17.82 2.37 8.50
N PRO A 86 18.22 3.20 9.48
CA PRO A 86 17.77 4.58 9.57
C PRO A 86 18.24 5.46 8.41
N ILE A 87 19.35 5.10 7.75
CA ILE A 87 19.86 5.86 6.60
C ILE A 87 18.96 5.63 5.39
N ASP A 88 18.68 4.38 5.03
CA ASP A 88 17.75 4.03 3.93
C ASP A 88 16.34 4.56 4.24
N GLN A 89 15.87 4.43 5.49
CA GLN A 89 14.55 4.94 5.87
C GLN A 89 14.42 6.45 5.68
N ARG A 90 15.45 7.22 6.04
CA ARG A 90 15.43 8.69 5.86
C ARG A 90 15.41 9.07 4.38
N GLU A 91 16.07 8.32 3.51
CA GLU A 91 16.02 8.52 2.06
C GLU A 91 14.62 8.23 1.50
N ARG A 92 13.98 7.13 1.97
CA ARG A 92 12.61 6.78 1.59
C ARG A 92 11.61 7.87 1.98
N PHE A 93 11.70 8.39 3.20
CA PHE A 93 10.83 9.46 3.67
C PHE A 93 11.00 10.77 2.88
N LYS A 94 12.22 11.13 2.48
CA LYS A 94 12.42 12.27 1.59
C LYS A 94 11.67 12.11 0.28
N ARG A 95 11.69 10.91 -0.29
CA ARG A 95 10.92 10.60 -1.50
C ARG A 95 9.41 10.71 -1.26
N GLN A 96 8.92 10.27 -0.12
CA GLN A 96 7.51 10.42 0.26
C GLN A 96 7.11 11.89 0.41
N ASP A 97 7.96 12.73 1.00
CA ASP A 97 7.73 14.18 1.08
C ASP A 97 7.65 14.83 -0.30
N GLU A 98 8.48 14.41 -1.26
CA GLU A 98 8.43 14.90 -2.65
C GLU A 98 7.10 14.50 -3.33
N LEU A 99 6.65 13.25 -3.16
CA LEU A 99 5.37 12.77 -3.67
C LEU A 99 4.21 13.58 -3.08
N ARG A 100 4.22 13.80 -1.75
CA ARG A 100 3.22 14.61 -1.06
C ARG A 100 3.21 16.06 -1.57
N ALA A 101 4.37 16.68 -1.78
CA ALA A 101 4.48 18.01 -2.32
C ALA A 101 3.93 18.13 -3.75
N SER A 102 3.90 17.03 -4.50
CA SER A 102 3.30 16.94 -5.84
C SER A 102 1.79 16.66 -5.83
N GLY A 103 1.18 16.45 -4.64
CA GLY A 103 -0.26 16.26 -4.48
C GLY A 103 -0.70 14.83 -4.16
N ASP A 104 0.22 13.93 -3.85
CA ASP A 104 -0.10 12.59 -3.35
C ASP A 104 -0.49 12.68 -1.88
N GLU A 105 -1.79 12.55 -1.59
CA GLU A 105 -2.35 12.63 -0.22
C GLU A 105 -2.05 11.37 0.60
N GLU A 106 -1.70 10.26 -0.04
CA GLU A 106 -1.39 8.98 0.64
C GLU A 106 0.07 8.89 1.07
N ALA A 107 0.94 9.76 0.53
CA ALA A 107 2.35 9.77 0.88
C ALA A 107 2.60 10.13 2.35
N ASN A 108 3.45 9.35 3.01
CA ASN A 108 3.78 9.51 4.42
C ASN A 108 4.62 10.75 4.68
N MET A 109 4.35 11.44 5.80
CA MET A 109 5.25 12.48 6.32
C MET A 109 6.42 11.85 7.08
N ILE A 110 7.55 12.58 7.13
CA ILE A 110 8.66 12.21 8.02
C ILE A 110 8.18 12.31 9.46
N ASP A 111 8.34 11.21 10.20
CA ASP A 111 8.15 11.14 11.64
C ASP A 111 9.54 11.10 12.31
N GLU A 112 9.96 12.22 12.88
CA GLU A 112 11.29 12.32 13.50
C GLU A 112 11.39 11.51 14.80
N ASP A 113 10.29 11.26 15.50
CA ASP A 113 10.28 10.38 16.68
C ASP A 113 10.48 8.91 16.26
N PHE A 114 9.85 8.51 15.17
CA PHE A 114 10.08 7.20 14.57
C PHE A 114 11.54 7.06 14.06
N MET A 115 12.08 8.08 13.40
CA MET A 115 13.47 8.08 12.96
C MET A 115 14.45 7.98 14.13
N LEU A 116 14.22 8.73 15.19
CA LEU A 116 15.03 8.66 16.41
C LEU A 116 14.96 7.26 17.04
N ALA A 117 13.79 6.63 17.08
CA ALA A 117 13.63 5.27 17.58
C ALA A 117 14.43 4.25 16.75
N LEU A 118 14.45 4.39 15.42
CA LEU A 118 15.28 3.55 14.54
C LEU A 118 16.79 3.75 14.80
N GLU A 119 17.22 4.97 15.06
CA GLU A 119 18.63 5.28 15.37
C GLU A 119 19.11 4.65 16.69
N TYR A 120 18.19 4.48 17.68
CA TYR A 120 18.50 3.70 18.88
C TYR A 120 18.65 2.21 18.61
N GLY A 121 18.11 1.73 17.53
CA GLY A 121 18.26 0.38 17.02
C GLY A 121 16.95 -0.41 16.99
N MET A 122 16.68 -1.00 15.85
CA MET A 122 15.59 -1.94 15.63
C MET A 122 16.16 -3.31 15.26
N ALA A 123 15.83 -4.34 16.02
CA ALA A 123 16.20 -5.70 15.68
C ALA A 123 15.54 -6.16 14.36
N PRO A 124 16.07 -7.16 13.65
CA PRO A 124 15.37 -7.77 12.54
C PRO A 124 13.95 -8.20 12.96
N THR A 125 12.95 -7.63 12.33
CA THR A 125 11.54 -7.75 12.70
C THR A 125 10.71 -7.95 11.44
N GLY A 126 9.68 -8.78 11.51
CA GLY A 126 8.63 -8.86 10.50
C GLY A 126 7.33 -8.32 11.07
N GLY A 127 6.62 -7.53 10.27
CA GLY A 127 5.30 -7.01 10.59
C GLY A 127 4.23 -7.57 9.66
N MET A 128 2.99 -7.63 10.13
CA MET A 128 1.82 -8.00 9.31
C MET A 128 0.61 -7.18 9.73
N GLY A 129 -0.04 -6.54 8.76
CA GLY A 129 -1.38 -6.00 8.88
C GLY A 129 -2.39 -6.95 8.24
N MET A 130 -3.55 -7.12 8.89
CA MET A 130 -4.65 -7.90 8.34
C MET A 130 -5.96 -7.14 8.52
N GLY A 131 -6.74 -7.02 7.44
CA GLY A 131 -8.06 -6.41 7.44
C GLY A 131 -9.09 -7.33 8.10
N ILE A 132 -9.30 -7.18 9.41
CA ILE A 132 -10.22 -8.05 10.18
C ILE A 132 -11.65 -7.95 9.65
N ASP A 133 -12.10 -6.76 9.28
CA ASP A 133 -13.43 -6.59 8.70
C ASP A 133 -13.58 -7.37 7.39
N ARG A 134 -12.60 -7.27 6.47
CA ARG A 134 -12.58 -8.07 5.24
C ARG A 134 -12.58 -9.57 5.52
N LEU A 135 -11.80 -9.99 6.54
CA LEU A 135 -11.77 -11.40 6.94
C LEU A 135 -13.11 -11.88 7.48
N VAL A 136 -13.79 -11.07 8.30
CA VAL A 136 -15.15 -11.38 8.79
C VAL A 136 -16.14 -11.43 7.62
N MET A 137 -16.10 -10.49 6.68
CA MET A 137 -16.93 -10.53 5.47
C MET A 137 -16.73 -11.84 4.70
N LEU A 138 -15.48 -12.30 4.53
CA LEU A 138 -15.18 -13.55 3.83
C LEU A 138 -15.80 -14.76 4.55
N PHE A 139 -15.67 -14.87 5.87
CA PHE A 139 -16.18 -15.99 6.63
C PHE A 139 -17.71 -16.01 6.80
N THR A 140 -18.35 -14.85 6.70
CA THR A 140 -19.81 -14.71 6.84
C THR A 140 -20.54 -14.59 5.50
N ASP A 141 -19.79 -14.62 4.39
CA ASP A 141 -20.33 -14.37 3.04
C ASP A 141 -21.09 -13.03 2.93
N ALA A 142 -20.61 -12.03 3.67
CA ALA A 142 -21.19 -10.70 3.68
C ALA A 142 -20.65 -9.88 2.50
N SER A 143 -21.53 -9.23 1.74
CA SER A 143 -21.17 -8.45 0.56
C SER A 143 -20.74 -7.01 0.88
N THR A 144 -21.04 -6.51 2.07
CA THR A 144 -20.67 -5.15 2.48
C THR A 144 -20.14 -5.11 3.90
N ILE A 145 -19.22 -4.18 4.16
CA ILE A 145 -18.65 -3.97 5.50
C ILE A 145 -19.72 -3.58 6.53
N ARG A 146 -20.84 -2.96 6.10
CA ARG A 146 -21.94 -2.57 6.99
C ARG A 146 -22.64 -3.76 7.60
N ASP A 147 -22.67 -4.89 6.90
CA ASP A 147 -23.37 -6.10 7.34
C ASP A 147 -22.65 -6.79 8.51
N ILE A 148 -21.35 -6.50 8.70
CA ILE A 148 -20.51 -7.11 9.74
C ILE A 148 -20.21 -6.16 10.90
N LEU A 149 -20.47 -4.86 10.75
CA LEU A 149 -20.27 -3.87 11.82
C LEU A 149 -21.48 -3.81 12.74
N LEU A 150 -21.26 -3.95 14.05
CA LEU A 150 -22.33 -3.83 15.05
C LEU A 150 -22.95 -2.42 15.12
N PHE A 151 -22.13 -1.39 14.89
CA PHE A 151 -22.52 0.02 14.94
C PHE A 151 -21.94 0.78 13.74
N PRO A 152 -22.47 0.56 12.51
CA PRO A 152 -21.95 1.25 11.34
C PRO A 152 -22.28 2.75 11.39
N THR A 153 -21.31 3.59 10.99
CA THR A 153 -21.57 5.03 10.83
C THR A 153 -22.55 5.27 9.70
N MET A 154 -23.67 5.88 10.02
CA MET A 154 -24.75 6.19 9.07
C MET A 154 -24.81 7.70 8.82
N LYS A 155 -25.27 8.11 7.61
CA LYS A 155 -25.62 9.51 7.39
C LYS A 155 -26.71 9.94 8.37
N PRO A 156 -26.60 11.14 8.98
CA PRO A 156 -27.69 11.68 9.79
C PRO A 156 -28.99 11.68 8.99
N ILE A 157 -30.06 11.19 9.60
CA ILE A 157 -31.41 11.35 9.01
C ILE A 157 -31.75 12.83 9.20
N ASN A 158 -31.84 13.60 8.10
CA ASN A 158 -32.44 14.92 8.15
C ASN A 158 -33.91 14.73 8.54
N THR A 159 -34.22 14.76 9.83
CA THR A 159 -35.54 15.00 10.30
C THR A 159 -35.82 16.48 10.02
N GLY A 160 -36.36 16.78 8.84
CA GLY A 160 -36.72 18.14 8.46
C GLY A 160 -37.65 18.74 9.50
N ASN A 161 -37.08 19.47 10.44
CA ASN A 161 -37.73 20.52 11.17
C ASN A 161 -37.31 21.81 10.49
N GLU A 162 -38.05 22.17 9.44
CA GLU A 162 -38.22 23.55 9.04
C GLU A 162 -39.01 24.22 10.17
N GLU A 163 -38.38 25.11 10.93
CA GLU A 163 -39.00 26.26 11.57
C GLU A 163 -38.46 27.53 10.94
#